data_343da0f69d1bd3db31c250cbef5a1461
#
_entry.id   343da0f69d1bd3db31c250cbef5a1461
#
_cell.length_a   1.000
_cell.length_b   1.000
_cell.length_c   1.000
_cell.angle_alpha   90.00
_cell.angle_beta   90.00
_cell.angle_gamma   90.00
#
_symmetry.space_group_name_H-M   'P 1'
#
loop_
_entity.id
_entity.type
_entity.pdbx_description
1 polymer ?
#
loop_
_entity_poly.entity_id
_entity_poly.type
_entity_poly.pdbx_seq_one_letter_code
_entity_poly.pdbx_strand_id
1 'polypeptide(L)'
;MLHRRTLLSSVGALAVSACAPGPADASERQYADSPFRRLTEAQWRERLPTASFNVLRREATERAFSSPLNDEHRRGTFVCRGCDLPLFRSRWKYDSGTGWPSFYDVIAANIGTKRDFVIGLPRTEYHCARCLGHQGHVFNDGPRPTGKRYCNNGAALRFQPA
;
A
#
# COMPACT_ATOMS: atom_id res chain seq x y z
N MET A 1 -71.84 -2.57 21.24
CA MET A 1 -71.10 -3.07 20.04
C MET A 1 -69.71 -2.42 20.04
N LEU A 2 -68.68 -3.16 20.42
CA LEU A 2 -67.28 -2.68 20.46
C LEU A 2 -66.61 -3.02 19.13
N HIS A 3 -66.10 -2.00 18.44
CA HIS A 3 -65.23 -2.18 17.25
C HIS A 3 -63.77 -2.31 17.70
N ARG A 4 -63.21 -3.50 17.48
CA ARG A 4 -61.77 -3.76 17.62
C ARG A 4 -61.06 -3.19 16.37
N ARG A 5 -60.23 -2.16 16.58
CA ARG A 5 -59.26 -1.70 15.57
C ARG A 5 -57.98 -2.53 15.69
N THR A 6 -57.71 -3.29 14.65
CA THR A 6 -56.44 -4.05 14.49
C THR A 6 -55.38 -3.08 13.98
N LEU A 7 -54.32 -2.86 14.78
CA LEU A 7 -53.12 -2.13 14.36
C LEU A 7 -52.20 -3.09 13.62
N LEU A 8 -52.02 -2.88 12.33
CA LEU A 8 -50.98 -3.57 11.54
C LEU A 8 -49.66 -2.83 11.73
N SER A 9 -48.75 -3.44 12.47
CA SER A 9 -47.36 -2.97 12.61
C SER A 9 -46.55 -3.44 11.38
N SER A 10 -46.22 -2.51 10.49
CA SER A 10 -45.29 -2.77 9.39
C SER A 10 -43.84 -2.67 9.89
N VAL A 11 -43.19 -3.82 9.98
CA VAL A 11 -41.72 -3.90 10.23
C VAL A 11 -41.02 -3.55 8.93
N GLY A 12 -40.47 -2.35 8.87
CA GLY A 12 -39.59 -1.93 7.77
C GLY A 12 -38.25 -2.62 7.87
N ALA A 13 -37.95 -3.49 6.93
CA ALA A 13 -36.62 -4.07 6.79
C ALA A 13 -35.63 -3.01 6.30
N LEU A 14 -34.74 -2.57 7.14
CA LEU A 14 -33.58 -1.76 6.77
C LEU A 14 -32.61 -2.62 5.94
N ALA A 15 -32.60 -2.41 4.63
CA ALA A 15 -31.59 -2.98 3.75
C ALA A 15 -30.24 -2.29 4.04
N VAL A 16 -29.35 -2.99 4.74
CA VAL A 16 -27.95 -2.56 4.88
C VAL A 16 -27.28 -2.77 3.54
N SER A 17 -27.13 -1.69 2.78
CA SER A 17 -26.35 -1.69 1.55
C SER A 17 -24.88 -1.91 1.91
N ALA A 18 -24.38 -3.13 1.75
CA ALA A 18 -22.96 -3.43 1.86
C ALA A 18 -22.24 -2.72 0.71
N CYS A 19 -21.51 -1.64 1.02
CA CYS A 19 -20.61 -1.01 0.06
C CYS A 19 -19.67 -2.06 -0.51
N ALA A 20 -19.70 -2.28 -1.81
CA ALA A 20 -18.73 -3.17 -2.47
C ALA A 20 -17.33 -2.59 -2.25
N PRO A 21 -16.37 -3.38 -1.77
CA PRO A 21 -15.02 -2.92 -1.52
C PRO A 21 -14.35 -2.49 -2.84
N GLY A 22 -13.61 -1.37 -2.80
CA GLY A 22 -12.90 -0.82 -3.95
C GLY A 22 -11.76 -1.72 -4.47
N PRO A 23 -11.14 -1.38 -5.60
CA PRO A 23 -10.06 -2.19 -6.22
C PRO A 23 -8.88 -2.49 -5.27
N ALA A 24 -8.52 -1.55 -4.41
CA ALA A 24 -7.48 -1.72 -3.40
C ALA A 24 -7.81 -2.85 -2.42
N ASP A 25 -9.06 -2.95 -1.97
CA ASP A 25 -9.53 -4.00 -1.08
C ASP A 25 -9.50 -5.39 -1.75
N ALA A 26 -9.61 -5.47 -3.08
CA ALA A 26 -9.50 -6.73 -3.81
C ALA A 26 -8.06 -7.29 -3.77
N SER A 27 -7.06 -6.43 -3.95
CA SER A 27 -5.65 -6.82 -3.86
C SER A 27 -5.27 -7.31 -2.47
N GLU A 28 -5.83 -6.71 -1.43
CA GLU A 28 -5.58 -7.10 -0.05
C GLU A 28 -6.28 -8.41 0.33
N ARG A 29 -7.49 -8.65 -0.19
CA ARG A 29 -8.26 -9.87 0.11
C ARG A 29 -7.54 -11.15 -0.31
N GLN A 30 -6.81 -11.16 -1.42
CA GLN A 30 -6.03 -12.34 -1.84
C GLN A 30 -4.97 -12.75 -0.81
N TYR A 31 -4.58 -11.84 0.09
CA TYR A 31 -3.60 -12.07 1.16
C TYR A 31 -4.21 -11.99 2.57
N ALA A 32 -5.53 -12.12 2.72
CA ALA A 32 -6.22 -12.00 4.01
C ALA A 32 -5.62 -12.94 5.08
N ASP A 33 -5.31 -14.16 4.70
CA ASP A 33 -4.74 -15.19 5.59
C ASP A 33 -3.21 -15.16 5.70
N SER A 34 -2.57 -14.13 5.16
CA SER A 34 -1.12 -14.01 5.19
C SER A 34 -0.58 -14.05 6.63
N PRO A 35 0.41 -14.90 6.95
CA PRO A 35 1.03 -14.95 8.27
C PRO A 35 1.69 -13.61 8.64
N PHE A 36 2.13 -12.83 7.66
CA PHE A 36 2.71 -11.51 7.91
C PHE A 36 1.74 -10.51 8.53
N ARG A 37 0.44 -10.68 8.35
CA ARG A 37 -0.59 -9.81 8.97
C ARG A 37 -0.82 -10.11 10.46
N ARG A 38 -0.38 -11.28 10.92
CA ARG A 38 -0.53 -11.74 12.31
C ARG A 38 0.70 -11.47 13.16
N LEU A 39 1.80 -10.99 12.56
CA LEU A 39 3.02 -10.67 13.29
C LEU A 39 2.80 -9.51 14.25
N THR A 40 3.24 -9.67 15.49
CA THR A 40 3.27 -8.61 16.49
C THR A 40 4.33 -7.56 16.16
N GLU A 41 4.24 -6.39 16.79
CA GLU A 41 5.26 -5.34 16.64
C GLU A 41 6.65 -5.84 17.04
N ALA A 42 6.75 -6.60 18.12
CA ALA A 42 8.03 -7.18 18.57
C ALA A 42 8.64 -8.09 17.50
N GLN A 43 7.85 -8.99 16.93
CA GLN A 43 8.28 -9.87 15.84
C GLN A 43 8.71 -9.10 14.58
N TRP A 44 8.04 -8.00 14.26
CA TRP A 44 8.46 -7.12 13.16
C TRP A 44 9.79 -6.42 13.44
N ARG A 45 10.03 -5.99 14.71
CA ARG A 45 11.30 -5.38 15.12
C ARG A 45 12.48 -6.35 15.02
N GLU A 46 12.26 -7.61 15.35
CA GLU A 46 13.28 -8.66 15.22
C GLU A 46 13.65 -8.96 13.76
N ARG A 47 12.65 -8.87 12.85
CA ARG A 47 12.80 -9.22 11.43
C ARG A 47 13.40 -8.11 10.58
N LEU A 48 13.22 -6.87 10.96
CA LEU A 48 13.51 -5.71 10.13
C LEU A 48 14.60 -4.83 10.73
N PRO A 49 15.52 -4.32 9.89
CA PRO A 49 16.34 -3.17 10.30
C PRO A 49 15.46 -2.03 10.81
N THR A 50 15.95 -1.26 11.78
CA THR A 50 15.19 -0.17 12.42
C THR A 50 14.57 0.81 11.40
N ALA A 51 15.34 1.22 10.39
CA ALA A 51 14.85 2.12 9.34
C ALA A 51 13.67 1.49 8.57
N SER A 52 13.77 0.22 8.20
CA SER A 52 12.72 -0.51 7.48
C SER A 52 11.49 -0.72 8.36
N PHE A 53 11.68 -1.01 9.64
CA PHE A 53 10.57 -1.12 10.59
C PHE A 53 9.82 0.22 10.71
N ASN A 54 10.55 1.32 10.88
CA ASN A 54 9.92 2.64 11.01
C ASN A 54 9.12 3.01 9.75
N VAL A 55 9.63 2.72 8.56
CA VAL A 55 8.89 2.98 7.32
C VAL A 55 7.70 2.03 7.20
N LEU A 56 7.92 0.72 7.22
CA LEU A 56 6.89 -0.27 6.92
C LEU A 56 5.77 -0.34 7.97
N ARG A 57 6.06 -0.03 9.26
CA ARG A 57 5.13 -0.23 10.39
C ARG A 57 4.73 1.05 11.11
N ARG A 58 5.48 2.14 10.92
CA ARG A 58 5.23 3.43 11.56
C ARG A 58 4.97 4.55 10.54
N GLU A 59 4.89 4.21 9.24
CA GLU A 59 4.63 5.13 8.13
C GLU A 59 5.63 6.30 8.08
N ALA A 60 6.85 6.07 8.59
CA ALA A 60 7.92 7.05 8.52
C ALA A 60 8.42 7.23 7.09
N THR A 61 9.02 8.37 6.80
CA THR A 61 9.68 8.65 5.53
C THR A 61 11.20 8.69 5.76
N GLU A 62 11.96 7.97 4.94
CA GLU A 62 13.42 8.08 4.96
C GLU A 62 13.87 9.44 4.42
N ARG A 63 15.10 9.85 4.75
CA ARG A 63 15.67 11.09 4.21
C ARG A 63 15.84 10.99 2.68
N ALA A 64 15.49 12.04 1.95
CA ALA A 64 15.74 12.11 0.52
C ALA A 64 17.24 11.87 0.20
N PHE A 65 17.53 11.21 -0.91
CA PHE A 65 18.88 10.84 -1.38
C PHE A 65 19.67 9.91 -0.46
N SER A 66 19.02 9.26 0.53
CA SER A 66 19.70 8.35 1.45
C SER A 66 19.68 6.88 1.02
N SER A 67 18.80 6.52 0.10
CA SER A 67 18.65 5.13 -0.32
C SER A 67 19.66 4.75 -1.40
N PRO A 68 20.44 3.66 -1.23
CA PRO A 68 21.28 3.12 -2.30
C PRO A 68 20.47 2.59 -3.48
N LEU A 69 19.16 2.36 -3.32
CA LEU A 69 18.30 1.93 -4.42
C LEU A 69 17.99 3.05 -5.41
N ASN A 70 18.36 4.30 -5.13
CA ASN A 70 18.32 5.37 -6.13
C ASN A 70 19.23 5.02 -7.33
N ASP A 71 20.39 4.46 -7.06
CA ASP A 71 21.41 4.12 -8.06
C ASP A 71 21.35 2.66 -8.52
N GLU A 72 20.29 1.92 -8.16
CA GLU A 72 20.10 0.55 -8.62
C GLU A 72 19.49 0.53 -10.04
N HIS A 73 20.29 0.14 -11.04
CA HIS A 73 19.92 0.13 -12.46
C HIS A 73 19.94 -1.28 -13.10
N ARG A 74 20.32 -2.32 -12.37
CA ARG A 74 20.39 -3.68 -12.88
C ARG A 74 18.99 -4.21 -13.22
N ARG A 75 18.93 -5.22 -14.10
CA ARG A 75 17.68 -5.95 -14.36
C ARG A 75 17.29 -6.77 -13.15
N GLY A 76 16.03 -6.71 -12.77
CA GLY A 76 15.52 -7.44 -11.61
C GLY A 76 14.14 -6.95 -11.15
N THR A 77 13.83 -7.27 -9.91
CA THR A 77 12.55 -6.95 -9.28
C THR A 77 12.77 -6.29 -7.93
N PHE A 78 12.03 -5.25 -7.65
CA PHE A 78 11.94 -4.65 -6.32
C PHE A 78 10.79 -5.30 -5.56
N VAL A 79 11.12 -5.86 -4.40
CA VAL A 79 10.19 -6.59 -3.55
C VAL A 79 10.00 -5.87 -2.22
N CYS A 80 8.84 -6.07 -1.59
CA CYS A 80 8.58 -5.58 -0.24
C CYS A 80 9.61 -6.15 0.74
N ARG A 81 10.31 -5.30 1.46
CA ARG A 81 11.32 -5.74 2.43
C ARG A 81 10.74 -6.54 3.59
N GLY A 82 9.46 -6.35 3.90
CA GLY A 82 8.80 -7.06 4.99
C GLY A 82 8.42 -8.51 4.67
N CYS A 83 8.08 -8.81 3.41
CA CYS A 83 7.49 -10.10 3.06
C CYS A 83 7.87 -10.64 1.67
N ASP A 84 8.80 -10.00 0.97
CA ASP A 84 9.30 -10.39 -0.35
C ASP A 84 8.25 -10.46 -1.47
N LEU A 85 7.10 -9.80 -1.29
CA LEU A 85 6.13 -9.68 -2.36
C LEU A 85 6.71 -8.79 -3.47
N PRO A 86 6.76 -9.25 -4.74
CA PRO A 86 7.15 -8.42 -5.86
C PRO A 86 6.25 -7.20 -6.01
N LEU A 87 6.82 -6.00 -6.08
CA LEU A 87 6.07 -4.75 -6.22
C LEU A 87 6.36 -4.05 -7.54
N PHE A 88 7.65 -3.96 -7.94
CA PHE A 88 8.04 -3.25 -9.15
C PHE A 88 9.05 -4.05 -9.96
N ARG A 89 8.99 -3.89 -11.28
CA ARG A 89 10.03 -4.36 -12.20
C ARG A 89 11.05 -3.26 -12.41
N SER A 90 12.34 -3.59 -12.51
CA SER A 90 13.42 -2.60 -12.69
C SER A 90 13.24 -1.71 -13.91
N ARG A 91 12.62 -2.21 -14.99
CA ARG A 91 12.31 -1.44 -16.21
C ARG A 91 11.30 -0.29 -15.99
N TRP A 92 10.60 -0.26 -14.88
CA TRP A 92 9.65 0.81 -14.53
C TRP A 92 10.29 1.91 -13.68
N LYS A 93 11.52 1.65 -13.21
CA LYS A 93 12.25 2.62 -12.41
C LYS A 93 12.78 3.76 -13.27
N TYR A 94 12.72 4.98 -12.74
CA TYR A 94 13.30 6.17 -13.35
C TYR A 94 13.79 7.13 -12.27
N ASP A 95 14.68 8.05 -12.64
CA ASP A 95 15.09 9.14 -11.75
C ASP A 95 14.06 10.27 -11.83
N SER A 96 13.37 10.50 -10.72
CA SER A 96 12.38 11.58 -10.59
C SER A 96 12.98 12.89 -10.07
N GLY A 97 14.26 12.91 -9.70
CA GLY A 97 14.93 14.04 -9.06
C GLY A 97 14.47 14.30 -7.62
N THR A 98 13.53 13.52 -7.07
CA THR A 98 12.98 13.77 -5.73
C THR A 98 13.82 13.19 -4.59
N GLY A 99 14.78 12.31 -4.91
CA GLY A 99 15.67 11.67 -3.94
C GLY A 99 15.14 10.36 -3.34
N TRP A 100 14.03 9.85 -3.85
CA TRP A 100 13.49 8.53 -3.51
C TRP A 100 13.37 7.65 -4.74
N PRO A 101 13.55 6.31 -4.62
CA PRO A 101 13.29 5.38 -5.71
C PRO A 101 11.88 5.58 -6.29
N SER A 102 11.79 5.86 -7.58
CA SER A 102 10.54 6.20 -8.25
C SER A 102 10.25 5.27 -9.42
N PHE A 103 8.99 4.89 -9.57
CA PHE A 103 8.52 3.97 -10.61
C PHE A 103 7.30 4.55 -11.30
N TYR A 104 7.21 4.41 -12.63
CA TYR A 104 6.04 4.87 -13.36
C TYR A 104 4.91 3.83 -13.43
N ASP A 105 5.17 2.58 -13.02
CA ASP A 105 4.20 1.48 -13.01
C ASP A 105 4.45 0.56 -11.83
N VAL A 106 3.50 -0.33 -11.51
CA VAL A 106 3.51 -1.22 -10.35
C VAL A 106 2.82 -2.54 -10.66
N ILE A 107 3.12 -3.61 -9.94
CA ILE A 107 2.31 -4.83 -9.98
C ILE A 107 1.03 -4.58 -9.18
N ALA A 108 -0.01 -4.08 -9.84
CA ALA A 108 -1.23 -3.55 -9.23
C ALA A 108 -1.91 -4.53 -8.26
N ALA A 109 -1.88 -5.84 -8.55
CA ALA A 109 -2.43 -6.87 -7.68
C ALA A 109 -1.69 -7.01 -6.33
N ASN A 110 -0.52 -6.40 -6.18
CA ASN A 110 0.36 -6.57 -5.03
C ASN A 110 0.42 -5.34 -4.13
N ILE A 111 -0.35 -4.30 -4.42
CA ILE A 111 -0.47 -3.11 -3.58
C ILE A 111 -1.92 -2.84 -3.19
N GLY A 112 -2.10 -2.28 -2.00
CA GLY A 112 -3.30 -1.58 -1.58
C GLY A 112 -3.05 -0.07 -1.54
N THR A 113 -4.13 0.72 -1.51
CA THR A 113 -4.04 2.18 -1.41
C THR A 113 -5.00 2.71 -0.36
N LYS A 114 -4.62 3.79 0.32
CA LYS A 114 -5.51 4.55 1.21
C LYS A 114 -5.30 6.05 1.04
N ARG A 115 -6.28 6.84 1.45
CA ARG A 115 -6.13 8.30 1.53
C ARG A 115 -5.29 8.67 2.75
N ASP A 116 -4.37 9.59 2.56
CA ASP A 116 -3.51 10.14 3.61
C ASP A 116 -3.70 11.67 3.67
N PHE A 117 -3.92 12.18 4.89
CA PHE A 117 -4.15 13.61 5.17
C PHE A 117 -3.15 14.19 6.18
N VAL A 118 -2.11 13.43 6.54
CA VAL A 118 -1.17 13.79 7.63
C VAL A 118 -0.53 15.18 7.45
N ILE A 119 -0.25 15.60 6.21
CA ILE A 119 0.34 16.92 5.93
C ILE A 119 -0.70 18.01 5.59
N GLY A 120 -1.99 17.76 5.85
CA GLY A 120 -3.05 18.71 5.55
C GLY A 120 -3.50 18.76 4.09
N LEU A 121 -2.80 18.11 3.17
CA LEU A 121 -3.18 17.94 1.77
C LEU A 121 -3.50 16.47 1.49
N PRO A 122 -4.57 16.16 0.75
CA PRO A 122 -4.93 14.79 0.43
C PRO A 122 -3.86 14.16 -0.48
N ARG A 123 -3.27 13.06 -0.03
CA ARG A 123 -2.36 12.22 -0.81
C ARG A 123 -2.93 10.81 -0.91
N THR A 124 -2.45 10.05 -1.88
CA THR A 124 -2.71 8.61 -1.96
C THR A 124 -1.47 7.86 -1.49
N GLU A 125 -1.57 7.27 -0.29
CA GLU A 125 -0.59 6.30 0.18
C GLU A 125 -0.79 4.96 -0.54
N TYR A 126 0.29 4.22 -0.75
CA TYR A 126 0.20 2.81 -1.12
C TYR A 126 1.07 1.94 -0.19
N HIS A 127 0.63 0.71 -0.02
CA HIS A 127 1.24 -0.27 0.85
C HIS A 127 1.27 -1.66 0.19
N CYS A 128 2.10 -2.54 0.71
CA CYS A 128 2.16 -3.92 0.27
C CYS A 128 0.88 -4.67 0.62
N ALA A 129 0.18 -5.23 -0.38
CA ALA A 129 -1.07 -5.95 -0.16
C ALA A 129 -0.93 -7.18 0.75
N ARG A 130 0.25 -7.84 0.80
CA ARG A 130 0.47 -9.04 1.61
C ARG A 130 0.66 -8.76 3.09
N CYS A 131 1.49 -7.77 3.45
CA CYS A 131 1.87 -7.51 4.84
C CYS A 131 1.33 -6.18 5.39
N LEU A 132 0.65 -5.40 4.56
CA LEU A 132 0.14 -4.05 4.86
C LEU A 132 1.25 -3.05 5.24
N GLY A 133 2.49 -3.32 4.86
CA GLY A 133 3.62 -2.43 5.13
C GLY A 133 3.59 -1.21 4.22
N HIS A 134 3.66 -0.01 4.83
CA HIS A 134 3.77 1.26 4.11
C HIS A 134 4.94 1.25 3.13
N GLN A 135 4.72 1.72 1.91
CA GLN A 135 5.75 1.81 0.87
C GLN A 135 6.07 3.27 0.53
N GLY A 136 5.06 4.09 0.37
CA GLY A 136 5.18 5.47 -0.04
C GLY A 136 3.87 6.04 -0.56
N HIS A 137 3.95 6.98 -1.50
CA HIS A 137 2.80 7.68 -2.06
C HIS A 137 2.82 7.65 -3.59
N VAL A 138 1.65 7.66 -4.20
CA VAL A 138 1.50 7.77 -5.65
C VAL A 138 1.00 9.15 -6.04
N PHE A 139 1.65 9.72 -7.06
CA PHE A 139 1.38 11.05 -7.62
C PHE A 139 1.03 10.93 -9.10
N ASN A 140 0.47 12.00 -9.69
CA ASN A 140 0.07 12.08 -11.10
C ASN A 140 1.06 12.92 -11.92
N ASP A 141 2.31 13.00 -11.50
CA ASP A 141 3.39 13.79 -12.11
C ASP A 141 4.50 12.90 -12.70
N GLY A 142 4.19 11.64 -12.95
CA GLY A 142 5.13 10.68 -13.56
C GLY A 142 5.14 10.73 -15.08
N PRO A 143 6.10 10.01 -15.71
CA PRO A 143 6.25 9.94 -17.15
C PRO A 143 5.19 9.04 -17.80
N ARG A 144 5.10 9.12 -19.13
CA ARG A 144 4.37 8.11 -19.92
C ARG A 144 4.96 6.71 -19.70
N PRO A 145 4.17 5.61 -19.81
CA PRO A 145 2.79 5.58 -20.35
C PRO A 145 1.70 5.87 -19.31
N THR A 146 1.98 5.79 -18.01
CA THR A 146 0.92 5.82 -16.97
C THR A 146 0.64 7.23 -16.45
N GLY A 147 1.59 8.16 -16.55
CA GLY A 147 1.51 9.46 -15.88
C GLY A 147 1.63 9.37 -14.36
N LYS A 148 1.90 8.18 -13.80
CA LYS A 148 2.02 7.95 -12.36
C LYS A 148 3.48 7.99 -11.91
N ARG A 149 3.69 8.47 -10.68
CA ARG A 149 4.93 8.32 -9.96
C ARG A 149 4.65 7.64 -8.62
N TYR A 150 5.06 6.38 -8.53
CA TYR A 150 5.13 5.66 -7.27
C TYR A 150 6.44 6.03 -6.58
N CYS A 151 6.37 7.00 -5.64
CA CYS A 151 7.50 7.45 -4.84
C CYS A 151 7.64 6.51 -3.65
N ASN A 152 8.70 5.71 -3.64
CA ASN A 152 8.86 4.64 -2.66
C ASN A 152 9.99 4.94 -1.69
N ASN A 153 9.79 4.63 -0.41
CA ASN A 153 10.91 4.58 0.52
C ASN A 153 11.81 3.38 0.19
N GLY A 154 13.08 3.61 -0.08
CA GLY A 154 14.01 2.51 -0.38
C GLY A 154 14.21 1.57 0.81
N ALA A 155 14.08 2.08 2.06
CA ALA A 155 14.08 1.27 3.27
C ALA A 155 12.92 0.25 3.32
N ALA A 156 11.84 0.46 2.55
CA ALA A 156 10.71 -0.46 2.42
C ALA A 156 10.92 -1.52 1.32
N LEU A 157 11.96 -1.38 0.49
CA LEU A 157 12.24 -2.26 -0.63
C LEU A 157 13.51 -3.10 -0.43
N ARG A 158 13.57 -4.18 -1.17
CA ARG A 158 14.77 -4.96 -1.46
C ARG A 158 14.83 -5.23 -2.96
N PHE A 159 16.02 -5.12 -3.54
CA PHE A 159 16.23 -5.47 -4.93
C PHE A 159 16.64 -6.95 -5.05
N GLN A 160 16.05 -7.64 -6.01
CA GLN A 160 16.39 -9.00 -6.41
C GLN A 160 16.83 -8.96 -7.88
N PRO A 161 18.10 -9.24 -8.18
CA PRO A 161 18.60 -9.37 -9.54
C PRO A 161 17.84 -10.47 -10.32
N ALA A 162 17.74 -10.31 -11.65
CA ALA A 162 17.18 -11.32 -12.56
C ALA A 162 18.14 -12.49 -12.73
#